data_eeceef6280d2cb5a176f9d2c8a1f1ddc
#
_entry.id   eeceef6280d2cb5a176f9d2c8a1f1ddc
#
_cell.length_a   1.000
_cell.length_b   1.000
_cell.length_c   1.000
_cell.angle_alpha   90.00
_cell.angle_beta   90.00
_cell.angle_gamma   90.00
#
_symmetry.space_group_name_H-M   'P 1'
#
loop_
_entity.id
_entity.type
_entity.pdbx_description
1 polymer ?
#
loop_
_entity_poly.entity_id
_entity_poly.type
_entity_poly.pdbx_seq_one_letter_code
_entity_poly.pdbx_strand_id
1 'polypeptide(L)'
;DPAVLQRAFDLGINFYDTADCYMRGNNEEMVGKVFEGRRSKVFIQTKVHPADEKKMRASVERSLRRLRTDYIDVLVWHDHHKPEEVSDPGLFEFMGKMKKEGKVRFTGFSAHSNMAALLKEAAKSGGHDVALVSYNFTHSKGLKEAIAAAAGAGIGIVAMKTQAGGAKKGK
;
A
#
# COMPACT_ATOMS: atom_id res chain seq x y z
N ASP A 1 -4.42 -4.01 18.16
CA ASP A 1 -4.84 -5.13 19.03
C ASP A 1 -4.91 -6.42 18.20
N PRO A 2 -4.16 -7.49 18.56
CA PRO A 2 -4.18 -8.78 17.85
C PRO A 2 -5.57 -9.42 17.76
N ALA A 3 -6.42 -9.25 18.79
CA ALA A 3 -7.77 -9.80 18.81
C ALA A 3 -8.68 -9.19 17.73
N VAL A 4 -8.48 -7.90 17.40
CA VAL A 4 -9.21 -7.24 16.32
C VAL A 4 -8.82 -7.83 14.96
N LEU A 5 -7.53 -8.08 14.72
CA LEU A 5 -7.07 -8.71 13.49
C LEU A 5 -7.59 -10.15 13.36
N GLN A 6 -7.56 -10.91 14.45
CA GLN A 6 -8.10 -12.26 14.48
C GLN A 6 -9.61 -12.24 14.17
N ARG A 7 -10.37 -11.35 14.82
CA ARG A 7 -11.82 -11.25 14.58
C ARG A 7 -12.14 -10.84 13.14
N ALA A 8 -11.37 -9.91 12.57
CA ALA A 8 -11.52 -9.52 11.17
C ALA A 8 -11.29 -10.72 10.23
N PHE A 9 -10.25 -11.51 10.48
CA PHE A 9 -9.97 -12.73 9.72
C PHE A 9 -11.12 -13.75 9.83
N ASP A 10 -11.64 -13.99 11.03
CA ASP A 10 -12.74 -14.93 11.29
C ASP A 10 -14.04 -14.50 10.57
N LEU A 11 -14.18 -13.19 10.30
CA LEU A 11 -15.28 -12.62 9.53
C LEU A 11 -15.04 -12.61 8.01
N GLY A 12 -13.92 -13.19 7.55
CA GLY A 12 -13.59 -13.33 6.13
C GLY A 12 -12.78 -12.18 5.54
N ILE A 13 -12.32 -11.20 6.35
CA ILE A 13 -11.40 -10.17 5.88
C ILE A 13 -10.03 -10.80 5.65
N ASN A 14 -9.50 -10.68 4.44
CA ASN A 14 -8.24 -11.30 4.03
C ASN A 14 -7.20 -10.31 3.49
N PHE A 15 -7.48 -9.02 3.45
CA PHE A 15 -6.54 -7.96 3.02
C PHE A 15 -6.19 -7.06 4.22
N TYR A 16 -4.89 -6.99 4.54
CA TYR A 16 -4.39 -6.24 5.71
C TYR A 16 -3.35 -5.22 5.28
N ASP A 17 -3.59 -3.96 5.63
CA ASP A 17 -2.72 -2.83 5.32
C ASP A 17 -1.90 -2.40 6.53
N THR A 18 -0.59 -2.26 6.34
CA THR A 18 0.35 -1.76 7.33
C THR A 18 1.40 -0.83 6.69
N ALA A 19 2.44 -0.46 7.41
CA ALA A 19 3.61 0.26 6.92
C ALA A 19 4.81 0.03 7.85
N ASP A 20 6.02 0.14 7.32
CA ASP A 20 7.27 -0.02 8.07
C ASP A 20 7.42 1.00 9.22
N CYS A 21 6.82 2.18 9.07
CA CYS A 21 6.84 3.25 10.05
C CYS A 21 5.71 3.19 11.09
N TYR A 22 4.63 2.41 10.86
CA TYR A 22 3.48 2.40 11.77
C TYR A 22 3.86 1.85 13.15
N MET A 23 3.61 2.66 14.18
CA MET A 23 3.99 2.34 15.56
C MET A 23 5.47 1.94 15.69
N ARG A 24 6.36 2.56 14.90
CA ARG A 24 7.81 2.25 14.84
C ARG A 24 8.10 0.77 14.47
N GLY A 25 7.22 0.17 13.65
CA GLY A 25 7.32 -1.21 13.20
C GLY A 25 6.51 -2.23 14.00
N ASN A 26 6.04 -1.89 15.20
CA ASN A 26 5.24 -2.80 16.04
C ASN A 26 3.95 -3.24 15.37
N ASN A 27 3.42 -2.45 14.39
CA ASN A 27 2.23 -2.84 13.65
C ASN A 27 2.52 -4.02 12.72
N GLU A 28 3.64 -4.00 11.99
CA GLU A 28 4.08 -5.13 11.16
C GLU A 28 4.35 -6.38 12.02
N GLU A 29 5.01 -6.23 13.18
CA GLU A 29 5.26 -7.34 14.10
C GLU A 29 3.96 -7.98 14.61
N MET A 30 2.97 -7.16 14.93
CA MET A 30 1.65 -7.64 15.34
C MET A 30 0.94 -8.40 14.22
N VAL A 31 0.95 -7.87 13.00
CA VAL A 31 0.37 -8.54 11.82
C VAL A 31 1.08 -9.86 11.55
N GLY A 32 2.42 -9.86 11.53
CA GLY A 32 3.23 -11.05 11.32
C GLY A 32 2.94 -12.15 12.36
N LYS A 33 2.84 -11.78 13.64
CA LYS A 33 2.51 -12.72 14.74
C LYS A 33 1.11 -13.33 14.60
N VAL A 34 0.11 -12.53 14.24
CA VAL A 34 -1.27 -13.01 14.09
C VAL A 34 -1.42 -13.98 12.93
N PHE A 35 -0.68 -13.77 11.84
CA PHE A 35 -0.79 -14.60 10.63
C PHE A 35 0.32 -15.64 10.47
N GLU A 36 1.16 -15.83 11.46
CA GLU A 36 2.13 -16.91 11.49
C GLU A 36 1.43 -18.28 11.32
N GLY A 37 1.95 -19.12 10.43
CA GLY A 37 1.32 -20.41 10.06
C GLY A 37 0.07 -20.30 9.17
N ARG A 38 -0.40 -19.08 8.89
CA ARG A 38 -1.59 -18.80 8.04
C ARG A 38 -1.30 -17.78 6.94
N ARG A 39 -0.03 -17.48 6.68
CA ARG A 39 0.42 -16.43 5.76
C ARG A 39 -0.23 -16.50 4.37
N SER A 40 -0.39 -17.71 3.84
CA SER A 40 -1.00 -17.94 2.52
C SER A 40 -2.51 -17.65 2.44
N LYS A 41 -3.18 -17.46 3.58
CA LYS A 41 -4.62 -17.16 3.64
C LYS A 41 -4.94 -15.68 3.60
N VAL A 42 -3.93 -14.82 3.63
CA VAL A 42 -4.10 -13.36 3.67
C VAL A 42 -3.23 -12.67 2.64
N PHE A 43 -3.70 -11.50 2.20
CA PHE A 43 -2.91 -10.52 1.45
C PHE A 43 -2.42 -9.45 2.42
N ILE A 44 -1.11 -9.23 2.45
CA ILE A 44 -0.50 -8.20 3.30
C ILE A 44 0.08 -7.11 2.40
N GLN A 45 -0.42 -5.90 2.58
CA GLN A 45 0.14 -4.68 2.02
C GLN A 45 0.97 -3.97 3.07
N THR A 46 2.21 -3.61 2.72
CA THR A 46 3.03 -2.71 3.53
C THR A 46 3.62 -1.59 2.68
N LYS A 47 4.18 -0.59 3.32
CA LYS A 47 4.63 0.64 2.68
C LYS A 47 6.06 0.96 3.11
N VAL A 48 6.83 1.47 2.17
CA VAL A 48 8.17 2.01 2.42
C VAL A 48 8.30 3.41 1.81
N HIS A 49 9.13 4.25 2.43
CA HIS A 49 9.41 5.56 1.87
C HIS A 49 10.50 5.47 0.78
N PRO A 50 10.38 6.26 -0.31
CA PRO A 50 11.46 6.42 -1.28
C PRO A 50 12.75 6.91 -0.62
N ALA A 51 13.86 6.29 -1.01
CA ALA A 51 15.20 6.63 -0.51
C ALA A 51 16.26 6.10 -1.50
N ASP A 52 17.54 6.10 -1.12
CA ASP A 52 18.55 5.34 -1.87
C ASP A 52 18.26 3.83 -1.82
N GLU A 53 18.71 3.10 -2.85
CA GLU A 53 18.41 1.66 -3.02
C GLU A 53 18.79 0.84 -1.77
N LYS A 54 19.92 1.16 -1.13
CA LYS A 54 20.40 0.45 0.06
C LYS A 54 19.42 0.58 1.22
N LYS A 55 18.90 1.78 1.46
CA LYS A 55 17.92 2.05 2.52
C LYS A 55 16.56 1.43 2.20
N MET A 56 16.10 1.52 0.94
CA MET A 56 14.86 0.91 0.51
C MET A 56 14.91 -0.62 0.70
N ARG A 57 16.01 -1.25 0.27
CA ARG A 57 16.22 -2.68 0.48
C ARG A 57 16.23 -3.06 1.96
N ALA A 58 16.96 -2.30 2.78
CA ALA A 58 16.98 -2.53 4.23
C ALA A 58 15.58 -2.39 4.87
N SER A 59 14.73 -1.49 4.36
CA SER A 59 13.34 -1.37 4.80
C SER A 59 12.51 -2.59 4.42
N VAL A 60 12.59 -3.07 3.17
CA VAL A 60 11.89 -4.28 2.73
C VAL A 60 12.31 -5.50 3.57
N GLU A 61 13.61 -5.70 3.77
CA GLU A 61 14.13 -6.81 4.57
C GLU A 61 13.65 -6.73 6.04
N ARG A 62 13.56 -5.55 6.58
CA ARG A 62 13.03 -5.31 7.92
C ARG A 62 11.54 -5.65 8.02
N SER A 63 10.75 -5.22 7.02
CA SER A 63 9.33 -5.54 6.91
C SER A 63 9.09 -7.05 6.80
N LEU A 64 9.85 -7.76 5.96
CA LEU A 64 9.77 -9.23 5.84
C LEU A 64 10.02 -9.93 7.19
N ARG A 65 11.07 -9.52 7.91
CA ARG A 65 11.35 -10.09 9.24
C ARG A 65 10.23 -9.82 10.26
N ARG A 66 9.70 -8.59 10.32
CA ARG A 66 8.61 -8.22 11.24
C ARG A 66 7.30 -8.94 10.91
N LEU A 67 7.01 -9.06 9.62
CA LEU A 67 5.85 -9.78 9.11
C LEU A 67 6.00 -11.30 9.17
N ARG A 68 7.18 -11.82 9.54
CA ARG A 68 7.50 -13.26 9.65
C ARG A 68 7.19 -14.03 8.37
N THR A 69 7.63 -13.50 7.24
CA THR A 69 7.33 -14.03 5.91
C THR A 69 8.51 -13.79 4.97
N ASP A 70 8.62 -14.57 3.92
CA ASP A 70 9.59 -14.42 2.84
C ASP A 70 9.08 -13.57 1.66
N TYR A 71 7.78 -13.22 1.65
CA TYR A 71 7.20 -12.38 0.62
C TYR A 71 6.16 -11.39 1.15
N ILE A 72 6.02 -10.27 0.46
CA ILE A 72 4.99 -9.24 0.63
C ILE A 72 4.04 -9.33 -0.56
N ASP A 73 2.72 -9.38 -0.33
CA ASP A 73 1.78 -9.40 -1.45
C ASP A 73 1.78 -8.06 -2.19
N VAL A 74 1.68 -6.95 -1.47
CA VAL A 74 1.66 -5.62 -2.07
C VAL A 74 2.65 -4.71 -1.34
N LEU A 75 3.65 -4.20 -2.05
CA LEU A 75 4.54 -3.16 -1.55
C LEU A 75 4.21 -1.84 -2.24
N VAL A 76 3.87 -0.82 -1.46
CA VAL A 76 3.57 0.51 -2.02
C VAL A 76 4.53 1.58 -1.49
N TRP A 77 4.84 2.54 -2.36
CA TRP A 77 5.51 3.77 -1.95
C TRP A 77 4.59 4.59 -1.06
N HIS A 78 5.13 5.07 0.06
CA HIS A 78 4.34 5.73 1.09
C HIS A 78 4.18 7.22 0.80
N ASP A 79 2.92 7.64 0.57
CA ASP A 79 2.47 9.03 0.57
C ASP A 79 3.09 9.93 -0.50
N HIS A 80 2.91 9.57 -1.76
CA HIS A 80 3.27 10.42 -2.90
C HIS A 80 2.36 11.66 -3.02
N HIS A 81 2.95 12.76 -3.48
CA HIS A 81 2.28 14.04 -3.61
C HIS A 81 2.34 14.64 -5.01
N LYS A 82 3.34 14.26 -5.81
CA LYS A 82 3.62 14.81 -7.13
C LYS A 82 3.54 13.73 -8.20
N PRO A 83 2.98 14.05 -9.39
CA PRO A 83 2.88 13.07 -10.49
C PRO A 83 4.22 12.43 -10.88
N GLU A 84 5.30 13.21 -10.94
CA GLU A 84 6.64 12.72 -11.29
C GLU A 84 7.18 11.66 -10.32
N GLU A 85 6.69 11.63 -9.07
CA GLU A 85 7.07 10.62 -8.09
C GLU A 85 6.50 9.24 -8.43
N VAL A 86 5.32 9.17 -9.06
CA VAL A 86 4.71 7.89 -9.45
C VAL A 86 5.24 7.37 -10.79
N SER A 87 5.96 8.18 -11.55
CA SER A 87 6.60 7.77 -12.81
C SER A 87 8.15 7.72 -12.72
N ASP A 88 8.72 7.75 -11.51
CA ASP A 88 10.17 7.72 -11.28
C ASP A 88 10.78 6.37 -11.73
N PRO A 89 11.68 6.37 -12.73
CA PRO A 89 12.27 5.13 -13.25
C PRO A 89 13.11 4.36 -12.21
N GLY A 90 13.77 5.06 -11.29
CA GLY A 90 14.58 4.44 -10.23
C GLY A 90 13.72 3.64 -9.26
N LEU A 91 12.52 4.16 -8.95
CA LEU A 91 11.54 3.45 -8.12
C LEU A 91 10.99 2.22 -8.84
N PHE A 92 10.68 2.30 -10.13
CA PHE A 92 10.26 1.15 -10.92
C PHE A 92 11.35 0.08 -11.03
N GLU A 93 12.61 0.49 -11.24
CA GLU A 93 13.74 -0.44 -11.27
C GLU A 93 13.87 -1.19 -9.94
N PHE A 94 13.82 -0.48 -8.82
CA PHE A 94 13.87 -1.10 -7.50
C PHE A 94 12.72 -2.09 -7.26
N MET A 95 11.49 -1.70 -7.58
CA MET A 95 10.32 -2.58 -7.44
C MET A 95 10.45 -3.82 -8.33
N GLY A 96 10.95 -3.66 -9.56
CA GLY A 96 11.23 -4.76 -10.47
C GLY A 96 12.25 -5.74 -9.90
N LYS A 97 13.31 -5.26 -9.24
CA LYS A 97 14.30 -6.10 -8.53
C LYS A 97 13.62 -6.91 -7.41
N MET A 98 12.77 -6.27 -6.60
CA MET A 98 12.06 -6.95 -5.50
C MET A 98 11.09 -8.01 -6.00
N LYS A 99 10.38 -7.77 -7.10
CA LYS A 99 9.54 -8.77 -7.77
C LYS A 99 10.38 -9.94 -8.31
N LYS A 100 11.48 -9.67 -9.00
CA LYS A 100 12.36 -10.69 -9.57
C LYS A 100 12.99 -11.58 -8.48
N GLU A 101 13.30 -11.01 -7.32
CA GLU A 101 13.80 -11.75 -6.15
C GLU A 101 12.70 -12.56 -5.41
N GLY A 102 11.45 -12.46 -5.85
CA GLY A 102 10.31 -13.13 -5.20
C GLY A 102 9.88 -12.52 -3.87
N LYS A 103 10.46 -11.39 -3.47
CA LYS A 103 10.17 -10.71 -2.20
C LYS A 103 8.87 -9.92 -2.22
N VAL A 104 8.41 -9.52 -3.40
CA VAL A 104 7.20 -8.72 -3.60
C VAL A 104 6.42 -9.26 -4.79
N ARG A 105 5.10 -9.44 -4.63
CA ARG A 105 4.24 -9.91 -5.72
C ARG A 105 3.70 -8.76 -6.57
N PHE A 106 3.16 -7.74 -5.92
CA PHE A 106 2.55 -6.56 -6.54
C PHE A 106 3.14 -5.28 -5.96
N THR A 107 3.20 -4.24 -6.78
CA THR A 107 3.79 -2.95 -6.42
C THR A 107 2.87 -1.80 -6.73
N GLY A 108 3.01 -0.69 -6.00
CA GLY A 108 2.17 0.46 -6.22
C GLY A 108 2.58 1.67 -5.40
N PHE A 109 1.64 2.58 -5.20
CA PHE A 109 1.84 3.79 -4.40
C PHE A 109 0.65 4.11 -3.52
N SER A 110 0.86 4.96 -2.51
CA SER A 110 -0.21 5.52 -1.70
C SER A 110 -0.22 7.04 -1.76
N ALA A 111 -1.41 7.64 -1.66
CA ALA A 111 -1.58 9.08 -1.69
C ALA A 111 -2.75 9.56 -0.83
N HIS A 112 -2.56 10.69 -0.14
CA HIS A 112 -3.58 11.38 0.64
C HIS A 112 -4.04 12.69 0.02
N SER A 113 -3.25 13.23 -0.91
CA SER A 113 -3.49 14.50 -1.62
C SER A 113 -3.19 14.34 -3.11
N ASN A 114 -3.61 15.29 -3.93
CA ASN A 114 -3.36 15.32 -5.38
C ASN A 114 -3.70 14.02 -6.14
N MET A 115 -4.54 13.18 -5.57
CA MET A 115 -4.80 11.80 -6.00
C MET A 115 -5.23 11.69 -7.45
N ALA A 116 -6.03 12.66 -7.96
CA ALA A 116 -6.49 12.62 -9.34
C ALA A 116 -5.34 12.78 -10.35
N ALA A 117 -4.37 13.65 -10.07
CA ALA A 117 -3.21 13.85 -10.93
C ALA A 117 -2.27 12.64 -10.86
N LEU A 118 -2.03 12.09 -9.65
CA LEU A 118 -1.21 10.90 -9.44
C LEU A 118 -1.78 9.67 -10.15
N LEU A 119 -3.10 9.44 -10.06
CA LEU A 119 -3.76 8.33 -10.74
C LEU A 119 -3.70 8.45 -12.27
N LYS A 120 -3.87 9.66 -12.81
CA LYS A 120 -3.74 9.91 -14.24
C LYS A 120 -2.32 9.66 -14.73
N GLU A 121 -1.32 10.10 -13.97
CA GLU A 121 0.08 9.84 -14.32
C GLU A 121 0.41 8.34 -14.22
N ALA A 122 -0.03 7.66 -13.16
CA ALA A 122 0.16 6.22 -13.02
C ALA A 122 -0.49 5.42 -14.17
N ALA A 123 -1.70 5.81 -14.59
CA ALA A 123 -2.37 5.20 -15.75
C ALA A 123 -1.62 5.39 -17.06
N LYS A 124 -0.90 6.51 -17.20
CA LYS A 124 -0.10 6.84 -18.40
C LYS A 124 1.26 6.17 -18.38
N SER A 125 1.97 6.21 -17.25
CA SER A 125 3.34 5.70 -17.14
C SER A 125 3.40 4.17 -17.08
N GLY A 126 2.35 3.52 -16.58
CA GLY A 126 2.35 2.08 -16.29
C GLY A 126 3.21 1.74 -15.07
N GLY A 127 3.47 0.44 -14.86
CA GLY A 127 4.43 -0.02 -13.84
C GLY A 127 3.85 -0.18 -12.42
N HIS A 128 2.64 0.30 -12.17
CA HIS A 128 1.94 0.09 -10.91
C HIS A 128 0.86 -0.98 -11.02
N ASP A 129 0.82 -1.91 -10.08
CA ASP A 129 -0.27 -2.88 -9.98
C ASP A 129 -1.40 -2.35 -9.07
N VAL A 130 -1.09 -1.50 -8.08
CA VAL A 130 -2.04 -1.04 -7.05
C VAL A 130 -1.84 0.45 -6.75
N ALA A 131 -2.95 1.14 -6.50
CA ALA A 131 -2.96 2.49 -5.93
C ALA A 131 -3.83 2.52 -4.66
N LEU A 132 -3.24 2.88 -3.52
CA LEU A 132 -3.93 3.10 -2.25
C LEU A 132 -4.23 4.59 -2.09
N VAL A 133 -5.49 4.99 -2.25
CA VAL A 133 -5.89 6.39 -2.26
C VAL A 133 -7.00 6.71 -1.27
N SER A 134 -7.00 7.93 -0.73
CA SER A 134 -8.13 8.40 0.06
C SER A 134 -9.35 8.56 -0.85
N TYR A 135 -10.42 7.85 -0.53
CA TYR A 135 -11.67 7.94 -1.29
C TYR A 135 -12.89 7.71 -0.42
N ASN A 136 -13.82 8.64 -0.46
CA ASN A 136 -15.10 8.58 0.25
C ASN A 136 -16.14 9.45 -0.45
N PHE A 137 -17.34 9.55 0.11
CA PHE A 137 -18.49 10.24 -0.45
C PHE A 137 -18.31 11.77 -0.61
N THR A 138 -17.30 12.37 0.05
CA THR A 138 -17.05 13.82 -0.05
C THR A 138 -16.13 14.20 -1.21
N HIS A 139 -15.54 13.23 -1.93
CA HIS A 139 -14.60 13.53 -3.00
C HIS A 139 -15.29 13.95 -4.31
N SER A 140 -14.57 14.77 -5.07
CA SER A 140 -15.06 15.37 -6.32
C SER A 140 -15.25 14.33 -7.45
N LYS A 141 -16.06 14.73 -8.46
CA LYS A 141 -16.25 13.96 -9.69
C LYS A 141 -14.91 13.67 -10.41
N GLY A 142 -13.98 14.64 -10.43
CA GLY A 142 -12.68 14.47 -11.09
C GLY A 142 -11.81 13.37 -10.49
N LEU A 143 -11.93 13.08 -9.19
CA LEU A 143 -11.25 11.94 -8.58
C LEU A 143 -11.90 10.61 -9.03
N LYS A 144 -13.23 10.56 -9.15
CA LYS A 144 -13.92 9.35 -9.66
C LYS A 144 -13.48 8.99 -11.08
N GLU A 145 -13.36 10.02 -11.94
CA GLU A 145 -12.89 9.84 -13.33
C GLU A 145 -11.42 9.34 -13.36
N ALA A 146 -10.56 9.89 -12.51
CA ALA A 146 -9.17 9.45 -12.41
C ALA A 146 -9.04 8.00 -11.88
N ILE A 147 -9.88 7.60 -10.91
CA ILE A 147 -9.97 6.22 -10.43
C ILE A 147 -10.40 5.29 -11.57
N ALA A 148 -11.44 5.66 -12.33
CA ALA A 148 -11.90 4.85 -13.46
C ALA A 148 -10.83 4.71 -14.55
N ALA A 149 -10.07 5.77 -14.84
CA ALA A 149 -8.97 5.74 -15.79
C ALA A 149 -7.83 4.81 -15.32
N ALA A 150 -7.44 4.90 -14.06
CA ALA A 150 -6.41 4.03 -13.49
C ALA A 150 -6.85 2.55 -13.47
N ALA A 151 -8.10 2.28 -13.08
CA ALA A 151 -8.67 0.93 -13.13
C ALA A 151 -8.72 0.39 -14.56
N GLY A 152 -9.11 1.22 -15.54
CA GLY A 152 -9.09 0.87 -16.97
C GLY A 152 -7.69 0.58 -17.52
N ALA A 153 -6.65 1.14 -16.90
CA ALA A 153 -5.25 0.83 -17.19
C ALA A 153 -4.71 -0.41 -16.44
N GLY A 154 -5.57 -1.14 -15.72
CA GLY A 154 -5.20 -2.36 -15.00
C GLY A 154 -4.68 -2.14 -13.58
N ILE A 155 -4.76 -0.93 -13.04
CA ILE A 155 -4.32 -0.64 -11.67
C ILE A 155 -5.45 -0.98 -10.69
N GLY A 156 -5.19 -1.87 -9.74
CA GLY A 156 -6.09 -2.18 -8.64
C GLY A 156 -6.23 -0.98 -7.68
N ILE A 157 -7.45 -0.62 -7.32
CA ILE A 157 -7.70 0.53 -6.45
C ILE A 157 -8.09 0.07 -5.04
N VAL A 158 -7.32 0.50 -4.05
CA VAL A 158 -7.62 0.30 -2.63
C VAL A 158 -8.03 1.64 -2.02
N ALA A 159 -9.24 1.69 -1.47
CA ALA A 159 -9.75 2.92 -0.85
C ALA A 159 -9.43 2.96 0.64
N MET A 160 -8.80 4.04 1.10
CA MET A 160 -8.64 4.36 2.53
C MET A 160 -9.50 5.57 2.92
N LYS A 161 -9.68 5.79 4.22
CA LYS A 161 -10.50 6.90 4.78
C LYS A 161 -11.93 6.93 4.22
N THR A 162 -12.52 5.77 4.01
CA THR A 162 -13.86 5.61 3.43
C THR A 162 -14.97 6.25 4.28
N GLN A 163 -14.73 6.43 5.58
CA GLN A 163 -15.62 7.11 6.53
C GLN A 163 -15.35 8.62 6.66
N ALA A 164 -14.68 9.24 5.68
CA ALA A 164 -14.34 10.67 5.67
C ALA A 164 -13.55 11.15 6.91
N GLY A 165 -12.76 10.28 7.53
CA GLY A 165 -11.89 10.61 8.66
C GLY A 165 -12.54 10.51 10.04
N GLY A 166 -13.74 9.96 10.14
CA GLY A 166 -14.49 9.83 11.41
C GLY A 166 -15.08 11.15 11.88
N ALA A 167 -15.97 11.10 12.87
CA ALA A 167 -16.57 12.29 13.46
C ALA A 167 -15.48 13.21 14.03
N LYS A 168 -15.43 14.46 13.57
CA LYS A 168 -14.69 15.49 14.28
C LYS A 168 -15.25 15.50 15.71
N LYS A 169 -14.41 15.18 16.70
CA LYS A 169 -14.79 15.42 18.11
C LYS A 169 -15.20 16.88 18.17
N GLY A 170 -16.47 17.13 18.46
CA GLY A 170 -16.99 18.46 18.62
C GLY A 170 -16.11 19.23 19.59
N LYS A 171 -15.83 20.50 19.24
CA LYS A 171 -15.21 21.44 20.17
C LYS A 171 -16.21 21.75 21.26
#